data_a499d05c352eb444729f8d7bedd9cbfa
#
_entry.id   a499d05c352eb444729f8d7bedd9cbfa
#
_cell.length_a   1.000
_cell.length_b   1.000
_cell.length_c   1.000
_cell.angle_alpha   90.00
_cell.angle_beta   90.00
_cell.angle_gamma   90.00
#
_symmetry.space_group_name_H-M   'P 1'
#
loop_
_entity.id
_entity.type
_entity.pdbx_description
1 polymer ?
#
loop_
_entity_poly.entity_id
_entity_poly.type
_entity_poly.pdbx_seq_one_letter_code
_entity_poly.pdbx_strand_id
1 'polypeptide(L)'
;MNISVSLATNILNKMKEIIHQDLNYIDKSGIIIASTDPNRTGTFHAAALKCIKEKAPLIISSDDEFQGSRKGINMPIYFNNAIIGVIGITGDKNEVEKYGEIIRMMTEILIKEAWIKDSDIRTKEINRTFIERIVLGYDYDFFPIADFTFPYAVIVGKLNKNSSFLMNDKIYDILKNSLSYNKNNVYTISRNEIIILYHFHKDENISKTILQLQEKLLEKTKLDFRFGIGTKALEYNALKDSYKAAKEILNFMIKFSLKKPVSEYEKMDLEFIFLNLKKSDIDNFTNKILKNFTSKEVEGFSTLMNSYEENNGSILHTS
;
A
#
# COMPACT_ATOMS: atom_id res chain seq x y z
N MET A 1 7.58 22.12 -7.69
CA MET A 1 8.28 20.87 -7.32
C MET A 1 9.76 21.07 -7.60
N ASN A 2 10.63 20.68 -6.66
CA ASN A 2 12.07 20.65 -6.90
C ASN A 2 12.51 19.19 -6.82
N ILE A 3 13.42 18.78 -7.71
CA ILE A 3 14.00 17.44 -7.67
C ILE A 3 15.12 17.43 -6.63
N SER A 4 15.27 16.32 -5.90
CA SER A 4 16.41 16.16 -4.99
C SER A 4 17.71 15.95 -5.78
N VAL A 5 18.82 16.41 -5.23
CA VAL A 5 20.16 16.21 -5.82
C VAL A 5 20.43 14.74 -6.07
N SER A 6 20.09 13.88 -5.10
CA SER A 6 20.30 12.41 -5.22
C SER A 6 19.52 11.79 -6.39
N LEU A 7 18.27 12.20 -6.60
CA LEU A 7 17.46 11.71 -7.73
C LEU A 7 18.04 12.20 -9.07
N ALA A 8 18.38 13.50 -9.17
CA ALA A 8 19.00 14.04 -10.37
C ALA A 8 20.31 13.31 -10.71
N THR A 9 21.20 13.12 -9.73
CA THR A 9 22.48 12.41 -9.90
C THR A 9 22.26 10.97 -10.38
N ASN A 10 21.31 10.25 -9.79
CA ASN A 10 20.99 8.86 -10.19
C ASN A 10 20.50 8.81 -11.64
N ILE A 11 19.64 9.75 -12.04
CA ILE A 11 19.13 9.84 -13.42
C ILE A 11 20.29 10.10 -14.39
N LEU A 12 21.14 11.09 -14.10
CA LEU A 12 22.24 11.45 -14.98
C LEU A 12 23.25 10.31 -15.16
N ASN A 13 23.59 9.60 -14.08
CA ASN A 13 24.54 8.48 -14.15
C ASN A 13 24.00 7.34 -15.03
N LYS A 14 22.72 6.97 -14.87
CA LYS A 14 22.09 5.96 -15.74
C LYS A 14 22.05 6.37 -17.20
N MET A 15 21.82 7.66 -17.49
CA MET A 15 21.82 8.17 -18.85
C MET A 15 23.23 8.20 -19.45
N LYS A 16 24.25 8.60 -18.67
CA LYS A 16 25.64 8.62 -19.11
C LYS A 16 26.15 7.25 -19.55
N GLU A 17 25.74 6.19 -18.84
CA GLU A 17 26.09 4.81 -19.21
C GLU A 17 25.58 4.41 -20.61
N ILE A 18 24.49 5.05 -21.08
CA ILE A 18 23.85 4.73 -22.36
C ILE A 18 24.43 5.60 -23.50
N ILE A 19 24.58 6.91 -23.25
CA ILE A 19 24.89 7.86 -24.31
C ILE A 19 26.36 8.29 -24.36
N HIS A 20 27.13 7.98 -23.31
CA HIS A 20 28.56 8.31 -23.16
C HIS A 20 28.90 9.80 -23.31
N GLN A 21 27.92 10.69 -23.08
CA GLN A 21 28.07 12.14 -23.08
C GLN A 21 27.94 12.70 -21.67
N ASP A 22 28.54 13.87 -21.42
CA ASP A 22 28.37 14.55 -20.14
C ASP A 22 27.00 15.21 -20.03
N LEU A 23 26.37 15.04 -18.88
CA LEU A 23 25.03 15.49 -18.58
C LEU A 23 25.00 16.40 -17.35
N ASN A 24 24.10 17.38 -17.37
CA ASN A 24 23.83 18.27 -16.26
C ASN A 24 22.33 18.37 -16.01
N TYR A 25 21.91 18.40 -14.76
CA TYR A 25 20.56 18.81 -14.39
C TYR A 25 20.62 20.18 -13.73
N ILE A 26 19.92 21.14 -14.31
CA ILE A 26 19.89 22.55 -13.91
C ILE A 26 18.52 22.87 -13.35
N ASP A 27 18.47 23.50 -12.20
CA ASP A 27 17.23 23.94 -11.58
C ASP A 27 16.63 25.20 -12.23
N LYS A 28 15.49 25.65 -11.72
CA LYS A 28 14.78 26.83 -12.24
C LYS A 28 15.55 28.15 -12.01
N SER A 29 16.51 28.18 -11.11
CA SER A 29 17.35 29.32 -10.82
C SER A 29 18.61 29.37 -11.69
N GLY A 30 18.81 28.37 -12.55
CA GLY A 30 19.98 28.26 -13.43
C GLY A 30 21.18 27.62 -12.73
N ILE A 31 21.02 26.97 -11.59
CA ILE A 31 22.11 26.30 -10.88
C ILE A 31 22.16 24.84 -11.28
N ILE A 32 23.33 24.35 -11.63
CA ILE A 32 23.59 22.93 -11.87
C ILE A 32 23.54 22.19 -10.53
N ILE A 33 22.44 21.48 -10.24
CA ILE A 33 22.27 20.73 -8.99
C ILE A 33 22.85 19.31 -9.04
N ALA A 34 23.05 18.78 -10.26
CA ALA A 34 23.72 17.51 -10.48
C ALA A 34 24.45 17.53 -11.83
N SER A 35 25.60 16.90 -11.91
CA SER A 35 26.42 16.79 -13.12
C SER A 35 27.19 15.49 -13.13
N THR A 36 27.41 14.92 -14.32
CA THR A 36 28.35 13.81 -14.53
C THR A 36 29.80 14.26 -14.58
N ASP A 37 30.06 15.58 -14.66
CA ASP A 37 31.33 16.25 -14.42
C ASP A 37 31.26 16.92 -13.02
N PRO A 38 31.98 16.38 -12.00
CA PRO A 38 31.91 16.89 -10.63
C PRO A 38 32.24 18.39 -10.50
N ASN A 39 33.07 18.93 -11.38
CA ASN A 39 33.51 20.32 -11.35
C ASN A 39 32.40 21.31 -11.73
N ARG A 40 31.28 20.83 -12.25
CA ARG A 40 30.17 21.68 -12.67
C ARG A 40 29.05 21.83 -11.67
N THR A 41 28.96 20.92 -10.72
CA THR A 41 27.92 20.98 -9.68
C THR A 41 28.04 22.25 -8.86
N GLY A 42 26.92 22.95 -8.64
CA GLY A 42 26.85 24.24 -7.93
C GLY A 42 27.15 25.46 -8.79
N THR A 43 27.58 25.31 -10.04
CA THR A 43 27.88 26.44 -10.93
C THR A 43 26.61 26.96 -11.67
N PHE A 44 26.65 28.20 -12.07
CA PHE A 44 25.56 28.85 -12.80
C PHE A 44 25.61 28.53 -14.30
N HIS A 45 24.43 28.38 -14.92
CA HIS A 45 24.27 28.05 -16.33
C HIS A 45 23.21 28.95 -17.00
N ALA A 46 23.65 30.06 -17.62
CA ALA A 46 22.76 31.07 -18.17
C ALA A 46 21.87 30.57 -19.30
N ALA A 47 22.37 29.65 -20.16
CA ALA A 47 21.59 29.10 -21.25
C ALA A 47 20.37 28.29 -20.78
N ALA A 48 20.42 27.67 -19.57
CA ALA A 48 19.27 27.00 -19.01
C ALA A 48 18.12 27.95 -18.67
N LEU A 49 18.42 29.17 -18.17
CA LEU A 49 17.39 30.18 -17.92
C LEU A 49 16.72 30.63 -19.22
N LYS A 50 17.49 30.77 -20.30
CA LYS A 50 16.95 31.09 -21.63
C LYS A 50 16.03 29.98 -22.13
N CYS A 51 16.47 28.72 -22.03
CA CYS A 51 15.68 27.53 -22.36
C CYS A 51 14.33 27.50 -21.57
N ILE A 52 14.34 27.79 -20.26
CA ILE A 52 13.14 27.88 -19.43
C ILE A 52 12.21 29.02 -19.89
N LYS A 53 12.77 30.18 -20.18
CA LYS A 53 12.00 31.36 -20.61
C LYS A 53 11.31 31.13 -21.97
N GLU A 54 12.03 30.52 -22.90
CA GLU A 54 11.53 30.23 -24.25
C GLU A 54 10.67 28.96 -24.31
N LYS A 55 10.71 28.12 -23.25
CA LYS A 55 10.02 26.86 -23.17
C LYS A 55 10.34 25.91 -24.34
N ALA A 56 11.53 26.01 -24.87
CA ALA A 56 11.99 25.30 -26.05
C ALA A 56 13.42 24.77 -25.86
N PRO A 57 13.82 23.72 -26.57
CA PRO A 57 15.19 23.27 -26.62
C PRO A 57 16.12 24.41 -27.10
N LEU A 58 17.31 24.54 -26.49
CA LEU A 58 18.32 25.48 -26.84
C LEU A 58 19.63 24.80 -27.19
N ILE A 59 20.05 24.93 -28.45
CA ILE A 59 21.34 24.40 -28.93
C ILE A 59 22.39 25.47 -28.66
N ILE A 60 23.54 25.06 -28.12
CA ILE A 60 24.72 25.88 -27.88
C ILE A 60 25.80 25.46 -28.88
N SER A 61 26.23 26.35 -29.73
CA SER A 61 27.14 26.06 -30.84
C SER A 61 28.62 26.09 -30.45
N SER A 62 28.97 26.86 -29.42
CA SER A 62 30.34 26.98 -28.91
C SER A 62 30.37 27.11 -27.41
N ASP A 63 31.49 26.71 -26.81
CA ASP A 63 31.75 26.94 -25.40
C ASP A 63 31.71 28.48 -25.12
N ASP A 64 31.20 28.81 -23.92
CA ASP A 64 31.08 30.22 -23.45
C ASP A 64 30.12 31.12 -24.27
N GLU A 65 29.32 30.58 -25.20
CA GLU A 65 28.23 31.31 -25.85
C GLU A 65 27.28 31.96 -24.85
N PHE A 66 27.08 31.28 -23.72
CA PHE A 66 26.40 31.78 -22.52
C PHE A 66 27.28 31.51 -21.31
N GLN A 67 27.18 32.36 -20.27
CA GLN A 67 27.93 32.18 -19.04
C GLN A 67 27.73 30.76 -18.45
N GLY A 68 28.82 30.05 -18.28
CA GLY A 68 28.83 28.68 -17.72
C GLY A 68 28.29 27.58 -18.65
N SER A 69 28.08 27.88 -19.94
CA SER A 69 27.64 26.91 -20.93
C SER A 69 28.81 26.20 -21.63
N ARG A 70 28.55 25.00 -22.10
CA ARG A 70 29.41 24.29 -23.06
C ARG A 70 28.59 23.95 -24.29
N LYS A 71 29.27 23.70 -25.41
CA LYS A 71 28.69 23.20 -26.65
C LYS A 71 27.80 21.99 -26.39
N GLY A 72 26.57 22.04 -26.90
CA GLY A 72 25.60 20.96 -26.62
C GLY A 72 24.16 21.39 -26.81
N ILE A 73 23.25 20.71 -26.14
CA ILE A 73 21.82 21.01 -26.14
C ILE A 73 21.25 21.08 -24.72
N ASN A 74 20.37 22.04 -24.47
CA ASN A 74 19.58 22.16 -23.24
C ASN A 74 18.13 21.88 -23.55
N MET A 75 17.54 20.90 -22.81
CA MET A 75 16.16 20.44 -22.97
C MET A 75 15.35 20.80 -21.73
N PRO A 76 14.22 21.52 -21.85
CA PRO A 76 13.35 21.78 -20.70
C PRO A 76 12.66 20.51 -20.25
N ILE A 77 12.64 20.23 -18.95
CA ILE A 77 12.01 19.06 -18.33
C ILE A 77 10.68 19.48 -17.75
N TYR A 78 9.63 18.73 -18.12
CA TYR A 78 8.26 18.99 -17.70
C TYR A 78 7.76 17.98 -16.67
N PHE A 79 6.97 18.48 -15.74
CA PHE A 79 6.17 17.68 -14.82
C PHE A 79 4.81 18.34 -14.62
N ASN A 80 3.73 17.65 -14.91
CA ASN A 80 2.35 18.18 -14.87
C ASN A 80 2.22 19.53 -15.61
N ASN A 81 2.72 19.61 -16.83
CA ASN A 81 2.73 20.79 -17.72
C ASN A 81 3.54 21.99 -17.21
N ALA A 82 4.30 21.84 -16.14
CA ALA A 82 5.18 22.88 -15.63
C ALA A 82 6.65 22.49 -15.82
N ILE A 83 7.49 23.45 -16.26
CA ILE A 83 8.93 23.22 -16.31
C ILE A 83 9.46 23.12 -14.87
N ILE A 84 10.20 22.05 -14.59
CA ILE A 84 10.80 21.79 -13.27
C ILE A 84 12.33 21.93 -13.27
N GLY A 85 12.95 22.01 -14.43
CA GLY A 85 14.39 22.19 -14.62
C GLY A 85 14.76 22.01 -16.08
N VAL A 86 16.05 21.91 -16.34
CA VAL A 86 16.64 21.69 -17.66
C VAL A 86 17.66 20.58 -17.59
N ILE A 87 17.70 19.72 -18.59
CA ILE A 87 18.80 18.77 -18.78
C ILE A 87 19.70 19.30 -19.89
N GLY A 88 21.00 19.44 -19.58
CA GLY A 88 22.03 19.81 -20.55
C GLY A 88 22.81 18.57 -20.96
N ILE A 89 23.06 18.42 -22.26
CA ILE A 89 23.87 17.37 -22.87
C ILE A 89 25.04 18.05 -23.58
N THR A 90 26.26 17.70 -23.15
CA THR A 90 27.48 18.26 -23.76
C THR A 90 27.88 17.39 -24.94
N GLY A 91 28.22 18.01 -26.09
CA GLY A 91 28.66 17.31 -27.28
C GLY A 91 28.37 18.03 -28.58
N ASP A 92 28.75 17.44 -29.70
CA ASP A 92 28.50 17.99 -31.01
C ASP A 92 27.01 17.98 -31.37
N LYS A 93 26.53 19.06 -32.01
CA LYS A 93 25.13 19.28 -32.37
C LYS A 93 24.49 18.01 -32.99
N ASN A 94 25.16 17.46 -34.02
CA ASN A 94 24.61 16.31 -34.75
C ASN A 94 24.47 15.03 -33.90
N GLU A 95 25.25 14.91 -32.83
CA GLU A 95 25.20 13.80 -31.90
C GLU A 95 24.14 14.00 -30.81
N VAL A 96 24.19 15.19 -30.16
CA VAL A 96 23.32 15.47 -29.02
C VAL A 96 21.86 15.73 -29.40
N GLU A 97 21.61 16.27 -30.61
CA GLU A 97 20.25 16.56 -31.09
C GLU A 97 19.43 15.25 -31.25
N LYS A 98 20.05 14.14 -31.65
CA LYS A 98 19.41 12.83 -31.78
C LYS A 98 18.97 12.27 -30.45
N TYR A 99 19.70 12.55 -29.37
CA TYR A 99 19.44 12.00 -28.04
C TYR A 99 18.61 12.93 -27.16
N GLY A 100 18.57 14.24 -27.48
CA GLY A 100 17.97 15.25 -26.63
C GLY A 100 16.54 14.92 -26.22
N GLU A 101 15.69 14.60 -27.20
CA GLU A 101 14.27 14.28 -26.95
C GLU A 101 14.08 12.98 -26.18
N ILE A 102 14.88 11.96 -26.51
CA ILE A 102 14.83 10.66 -25.79
C ILE A 102 15.22 10.85 -24.32
N ILE A 103 16.30 11.59 -24.06
CA ILE A 103 16.80 11.87 -22.72
C ILE A 103 15.78 12.68 -21.92
N ARG A 104 15.18 13.70 -22.55
CA ARG A 104 14.10 14.48 -21.94
C ARG A 104 12.96 13.57 -21.51
N MET A 105 12.42 12.74 -22.41
CA MET A 105 11.32 11.83 -22.12
C MET A 105 11.67 10.82 -21.04
N MET A 106 12.84 10.19 -21.10
CA MET A 106 13.29 9.24 -20.08
C MET A 106 13.45 9.91 -18.71
N THR A 107 14.00 11.13 -18.69
CA THR A 107 14.15 11.92 -17.46
C THR A 107 12.78 12.21 -16.84
N GLU A 108 11.82 12.65 -17.65
CA GLU A 108 10.44 12.91 -17.19
C GLU A 108 9.75 11.65 -16.64
N ILE A 109 9.93 10.50 -17.29
CA ILE A 109 9.41 9.21 -16.81
C ILE A 109 10.01 8.84 -15.45
N LEU A 110 11.35 8.90 -15.31
CA LEU A 110 12.03 8.55 -14.07
C LEU A 110 11.65 9.49 -12.91
N ILE A 111 11.46 10.77 -13.19
CA ILE A 111 10.96 11.74 -12.22
C ILE A 111 9.54 11.40 -11.80
N LYS A 112 8.67 11.06 -12.73
CA LYS A 112 7.28 10.68 -12.47
C LYS A 112 7.21 9.41 -11.63
N GLU A 113 8.00 8.40 -11.95
CA GLU A 113 8.07 7.15 -11.16
C GLU A 113 8.53 7.42 -9.72
N ALA A 114 9.59 8.21 -9.54
CA ALA A 114 10.10 8.57 -8.23
C ALA A 114 9.05 9.35 -7.41
N TRP A 115 8.32 10.26 -8.04
CA TRP A 115 7.26 11.03 -7.38
C TRP A 115 6.08 10.14 -6.95
N ILE A 116 5.64 9.20 -7.81
CA ILE A 116 4.58 8.25 -7.48
C ILE A 116 5.00 7.40 -6.27
N LYS A 117 6.23 6.88 -6.29
CA LYS A 117 6.77 6.08 -5.20
C LYS A 117 6.83 6.85 -3.87
N ASP A 118 7.29 8.10 -3.88
CA ASP A 118 7.34 8.96 -2.69
C ASP A 118 5.94 9.28 -2.16
N SER A 119 4.98 9.55 -3.06
CA SER A 119 3.58 9.75 -2.71
C SER A 119 2.93 8.51 -2.09
N ASP A 120 3.20 7.32 -2.63
CA ASP A 120 2.70 6.06 -2.09
C ASP A 120 3.28 5.78 -0.69
N ILE A 121 4.57 6.05 -0.47
CA ILE A 121 5.20 5.91 0.85
C ILE A 121 4.55 6.84 1.87
N ARG A 122 4.36 8.11 1.52
CA ARG A 122 3.70 9.08 2.42
C ARG A 122 2.27 8.66 2.75
N THR A 123 1.51 8.20 1.77
CA THR A 123 0.14 7.71 1.98
C THR A 123 0.13 6.51 2.93
N LYS A 124 1.04 5.55 2.75
CA LYS A 124 1.19 4.40 3.65
C LYS A 124 1.46 4.85 5.09
N GLU A 125 2.35 5.82 5.30
CA GLU A 125 2.69 6.33 6.63
C GLU A 125 1.55 7.13 7.28
N ILE A 126 0.88 7.99 6.52
CA ILE A 126 -0.29 8.72 7.01
C ILE A 126 -1.40 7.74 7.44
N ASN A 127 -1.73 6.77 6.60
CA ASN A 127 -2.72 5.74 6.89
C ASN A 127 -2.35 4.93 8.13
N ARG A 128 -1.09 4.53 8.24
CA ARG A 128 -0.58 3.80 9.40
C ARG A 128 -0.75 4.61 10.68
N THR A 129 -0.28 5.85 10.69
CA THR A 129 -0.37 6.73 11.87
C THR A 129 -1.81 6.95 12.29
N PHE A 130 -2.70 7.16 11.33
CA PHE A 130 -4.13 7.35 11.59
C PHE A 130 -4.76 6.10 12.23
N ILE A 131 -4.56 4.93 11.64
CA ILE A 131 -5.09 3.66 12.16
C ILE A 131 -4.49 3.33 13.54
N GLU A 132 -3.19 3.52 13.74
CA GLU A 132 -2.55 3.27 15.03
C GLU A 132 -3.13 4.16 16.15
N ARG A 133 -3.49 5.41 15.85
CA ARG A 133 -4.17 6.29 16.80
C ARG A 133 -5.55 5.78 17.17
N ILE A 134 -6.35 5.33 16.20
CA ILE A 134 -7.65 4.70 16.45
C ILE A 134 -7.49 3.49 17.38
N VAL A 135 -6.56 2.60 17.07
CA VAL A 135 -6.27 1.38 17.85
C VAL A 135 -5.90 1.71 19.29
N LEU A 136 -5.08 2.74 19.49
CA LEU A 136 -4.67 3.21 20.82
C LEU A 136 -5.76 4.04 21.52
N GLY A 137 -6.74 4.55 20.78
CA GLY A 137 -7.84 5.36 21.30
C GLY A 137 -7.45 6.79 21.59
N TYR A 138 -6.54 7.35 20.83
CA TYR A 138 -6.21 8.77 20.85
C TYR A 138 -7.15 9.55 19.93
N ASP A 139 -7.53 10.74 20.34
CA ASP A 139 -8.22 11.69 19.48
C ASP A 139 -7.36 12.09 18.28
N TYR A 140 -8.02 12.41 17.17
CA TYR A 140 -7.34 12.78 15.94
C TYR A 140 -8.01 13.95 15.25
N ASP A 141 -7.26 15.05 15.11
CA ASP A 141 -7.75 16.28 14.51
C ASP A 141 -7.59 16.33 12.99
N PHE A 142 -6.93 15.30 12.41
CA PHE A 142 -6.66 15.24 10.98
C PHE A 142 -7.01 13.85 10.40
N PHE A 143 -7.83 13.85 9.35
CA PHE A 143 -8.20 12.63 8.62
C PHE A 143 -7.36 12.50 7.34
N PRO A 144 -6.92 11.28 6.97
CA PRO A 144 -6.11 11.05 5.78
C PRO A 144 -6.89 11.27 4.47
N ILE A 145 -8.19 11.45 4.57
CA ILE A 145 -9.13 11.63 3.46
C ILE A 145 -9.86 12.95 3.65
N ALA A 146 -9.92 13.77 2.60
CA ALA A 146 -10.55 15.11 2.66
C ALA A 146 -12.05 15.05 3.04
N ASP A 147 -12.76 14.00 2.57
CA ASP A 147 -14.20 13.81 2.79
C ASP A 147 -14.45 12.57 3.68
N PHE A 148 -13.84 12.56 4.89
CA PHE A 148 -14.03 11.46 5.83
C PHE A 148 -15.45 11.49 6.39
N THR A 149 -16.30 10.60 5.90
CA THR A 149 -17.72 10.49 6.26
C THR A 149 -18.05 9.10 6.76
N PHE A 150 -18.85 9.01 7.81
CA PHE A 150 -19.30 7.72 8.34
C PHE A 150 -20.48 7.16 7.52
N PRO A 151 -20.76 5.85 7.55
CA PRO A 151 -20.26 4.86 8.52
C PRO A 151 -19.03 4.06 8.05
N TYR A 152 -18.27 3.55 9.04
CA TYR A 152 -17.15 2.63 8.82
C TYR A 152 -17.31 1.33 9.62
N ALA A 153 -16.59 0.27 9.19
CA ALA A 153 -16.25 -0.85 10.05
C ALA A 153 -14.74 -1.06 10.05
N VAL A 154 -14.19 -1.50 11.18
CA VAL A 154 -12.79 -1.91 11.24
C VAL A 154 -12.71 -3.41 10.95
N ILE A 155 -11.82 -3.78 10.05
CA ILE A 155 -11.54 -5.16 9.67
C ILE A 155 -10.10 -5.46 10.05
N VAL A 156 -9.88 -6.61 10.71
CA VAL A 156 -8.54 -7.06 11.07
C VAL A 156 -8.27 -8.41 10.43
N GLY A 157 -7.16 -8.47 9.67
CA GLY A 157 -6.67 -9.69 9.04
C GLY A 157 -5.39 -10.18 9.70
N LYS A 158 -5.27 -11.49 9.95
CA LYS A 158 -4.07 -12.13 10.49
C LYS A 158 -3.84 -13.48 9.82
N LEU A 159 -2.59 -13.93 9.77
CA LEU A 159 -2.28 -15.26 9.26
C LEU A 159 -2.89 -16.34 10.15
N ASN A 160 -3.45 -17.36 9.53
CA ASN A 160 -4.09 -18.51 10.20
C ASN A 160 -3.11 -19.30 11.07
N LYS A 161 -1.82 -19.31 10.74
CA LYS A 161 -0.75 -19.90 11.57
C LYS A 161 0.05 -18.77 12.23
N ASN A 162 0.62 -19.04 13.41
CA ASN A 162 1.50 -18.10 14.13
C ASN A 162 2.83 -17.85 13.38
N SER A 163 2.75 -17.49 12.11
CA SER A 163 3.86 -17.11 11.26
C SER A 163 3.86 -15.59 11.12
N SER A 164 5.03 -14.99 11.22
CA SER A 164 5.23 -13.60 10.84
C SER A 164 5.36 -13.52 9.32
N PHE A 165 4.79 -12.50 8.71
CA PHE A 165 5.09 -12.16 7.34
C PHE A 165 5.86 -10.84 7.32
N LEU A 166 6.90 -10.78 6.51
CA LEU A 166 7.58 -9.53 6.27
C LEU A 166 6.63 -8.62 5.46
N MET A 167 6.61 -7.34 5.84
CA MET A 167 5.86 -6.31 5.14
C MET A 167 6.23 -6.36 3.66
N ASN A 168 5.30 -6.85 2.83
CA ASN A 168 5.55 -7.13 1.43
C ASN A 168 4.77 -6.12 0.59
N ASP A 169 5.45 -5.38 -0.27
CA ASP A 169 4.82 -4.45 -1.23
C ASP A 169 3.74 -5.15 -2.05
N LYS A 170 3.89 -6.44 -2.32
CA LYS A 170 2.89 -7.25 -3.02
C LYS A 170 1.55 -7.32 -2.27
N ILE A 171 1.55 -7.40 -0.93
CA ILE A 171 0.31 -7.36 -0.14
C ILE A 171 -0.33 -5.98 -0.23
N TYR A 172 0.48 -4.91 -0.14
CA TYR A 172 -0.04 -3.54 -0.32
C TYR A 172 -0.65 -3.33 -1.71
N ASP A 173 -0.04 -3.86 -2.76
CA ASP A 173 -0.58 -3.77 -4.13
C ASP A 173 -1.92 -4.51 -4.25
N ILE A 174 -2.06 -5.67 -3.61
CA ILE A 174 -3.32 -6.42 -3.59
C ILE A 174 -4.40 -5.62 -2.84
N LEU A 175 -4.07 -5.04 -1.68
CA LEU A 175 -4.98 -4.18 -0.91
C LEU A 175 -5.40 -2.96 -1.73
N LYS A 176 -4.44 -2.25 -2.33
CA LYS A 176 -4.67 -1.10 -3.20
C LYS A 176 -5.64 -1.44 -4.33
N ASN A 177 -5.35 -2.51 -5.08
CA ASN A 177 -6.18 -2.94 -6.21
C ASN A 177 -7.57 -3.47 -5.82
N SER A 178 -7.73 -3.96 -4.60
CA SER A 178 -9.00 -4.52 -4.13
C SER A 178 -9.89 -3.50 -3.40
N LEU A 179 -9.30 -2.43 -2.84
CA LEU A 179 -10.01 -1.47 -1.98
C LEU A 179 -10.11 -0.05 -2.57
N SER A 180 -9.32 0.27 -3.63
CA SER A 180 -9.26 1.63 -4.20
C SER A 180 -10.49 2.07 -5.00
N TYR A 181 -11.43 1.15 -5.28
CA TYR A 181 -12.71 1.52 -5.89
C TYR A 181 -13.51 2.49 -4.99
N ASN A 182 -13.29 2.42 -3.67
CA ASN A 182 -13.80 3.38 -2.72
C ASN A 182 -12.62 4.14 -2.08
N LYS A 183 -12.47 5.42 -2.45
CA LYS A 183 -11.37 6.29 -1.98
C LYS A 183 -11.41 6.53 -0.46
N ASN A 184 -12.52 6.25 0.18
CA ASN A 184 -12.71 6.40 1.62
C ASN A 184 -12.20 5.20 2.41
N ASN A 185 -11.83 4.09 1.77
CA ASN A 185 -11.19 2.99 2.44
C ASN A 185 -9.75 3.35 2.84
N VAL A 186 -9.41 3.16 4.12
CA VAL A 186 -8.07 3.36 4.66
C VAL A 186 -7.52 2.02 5.14
N TYR A 187 -6.29 1.70 4.83
CA TYR A 187 -5.69 0.43 5.24
C TYR A 187 -4.21 0.56 5.56
N THR A 188 -3.74 -0.32 6.43
CA THR A 188 -2.33 -0.45 6.76
C THR A 188 -1.97 -1.89 7.09
N ILE A 189 -0.68 -2.18 7.08
CA ILE A 189 -0.10 -3.40 7.62
C ILE A 189 0.75 -2.98 8.82
N SER A 190 0.37 -3.44 10.01
CA SER A 190 1.07 -3.14 11.26
C SER A 190 1.13 -4.37 12.14
N ARG A 191 2.28 -4.66 12.75
CA ARG A 191 2.47 -5.76 13.73
C ARG A 191 1.95 -7.13 13.26
N ASN A 192 2.19 -7.50 12.01
CA ASN A 192 1.69 -8.73 11.37
C ASN A 192 0.16 -8.81 11.22
N GLU A 193 -0.52 -7.68 11.23
CA GLU A 193 -1.95 -7.57 10.98
C GLU A 193 -2.22 -6.65 9.80
N ILE A 194 -3.20 -7.00 8.99
CA ILE A 194 -3.80 -6.11 8.00
C ILE A 194 -4.97 -5.43 8.70
N ILE A 195 -4.99 -4.11 8.76
CA ILE A 195 -6.09 -3.34 9.36
C ILE A 195 -6.70 -2.48 8.28
N ILE A 196 -8.02 -2.59 8.10
CA ILE A 196 -8.79 -1.87 7.09
C ILE A 196 -9.91 -1.11 7.79
N LEU A 197 -9.99 0.20 7.57
CA LEU A 197 -11.18 1.00 7.82
C LEU A 197 -12.01 0.95 6.55
N TYR A 198 -13.05 0.16 6.57
CA TYR A 198 -13.94 -0.06 5.44
C TYR A 198 -15.12 0.91 5.52
N HIS A 199 -15.22 1.79 4.52
CA HIS A 199 -16.35 2.72 4.39
C HIS A 199 -17.53 2.03 3.71
N PHE A 200 -18.70 2.06 4.33
CA PHE A 200 -19.90 1.45 3.77
C PHE A 200 -20.48 2.26 2.61
N HIS A 201 -20.69 1.60 1.49
CA HIS A 201 -21.58 2.08 0.43
C HIS A 201 -22.95 1.41 0.54
N LYS A 202 -23.97 2.04 -0.06
CA LYS A 202 -25.31 1.46 -0.14
C LYS A 202 -25.24 0.10 -0.86
N ASP A 203 -25.90 -0.90 -0.29
CA ASP A 203 -26.07 -2.26 -0.83
C ASP A 203 -24.80 -3.13 -0.97
N GLU A 204 -23.68 -2.75 -0.35
CA GLU A 204 -22.47 -3.58 -0.35
C GLU A 204 -22.49 -4.67 0.72
N ASN A 205 -22.15 -5.90 0.30
CA ASN A 205 -21.90 -7.01 1.21
C ASN A 205 -20.41 -7.03 1.57
N ILE A 206 -20.08 -6.45 2.73
CA ILE A 206 -18.71 -6.35 3.24
C ILE A 206 -18.01 -7.72 3.33
N SER A 207 -18.72 -8.77 3.80
CA SER A 207 -18.16 -10.12 3.90
C SER A 207 -17.75 -10.66 2.54
N LYS A 208 -18.54 -10.42 1.49
CA LYS A 208 -18.23 -10.86 0.14
C LYS A 208 -16.98 -10.16 -0.40
N THR A 209 -16.87 -8.84 -0.18
CA THR A 209 -15.72 -8.06 -0.61
C THR A 209 -14.44 -8.53 0.09
N ILE A 210 -14.50 -8.79 1.39
CA ILE A 210 -13.33 -9.25 2.16
C ILE A 210 -12.99 -10.71 1.84
N LEU A 211 -13.97 -11.54 1.52
CA LEU A 211 -13.70 -12.90 1.04
C LEU A 211 -12.93 -12.88 -0.29
N GLN A 212 -13.35 -12.07 -1.24
CA GLN A 212 -12.63 -11.89 -2.51
C GLN A 212 -11.20 -11.35 -2.31
N LEU A 213 -11.00 -10.46 -1.34
CA LEU A 213 -9.66 -9.99 -0.97
C LEU A 213 -8.81 -11.14 -0.42
N GLN A 214 -9.36 -11.95 0.48
CA GLN A 214 -8.69 -13.11 1.07
C GLN A 214 -8.29 -14.14 0.01
N GLU A 215 -9.18 -14.47 -0.92
CA GLU A 215 -8.91 -15.37 -2.05
C GLU A 215 -7.74 -14.85 -2.92
N LYS A 216 -7.73 -13.56 -3.25
CA LYS A 216 -6.63 -12.93 -4.01
C LYS A 216 -5.30 -12.95 -3.24
N LEU A 217 -5.34 -12.74 -1.91
CA LEU A 217 -4.15 -12.82 -1.07
C LEU A 217 -3.60 -14.25 -1.07
N LEU A 218 -4.46 -15.24 -0.87
CA LEU A 218 -4.07 -16.67 -0.88
C LEU A 218 -3.51 -17.07 -2.24
N GLU A 219 -4.18 -16.72 -3.33
CA GLU A 219 -3.75 -17.05 -4.70
C GLU A 219 -2.36 -16.47 -5.02
N LYS A 220 -2.18 -15.17 -4.76
CA LYS A 220 -0.98 -14.43 -5.20
C LYS A 220 0.21 -14.54 -4.26
N THR A 221 -0.03 -14.76 -2.94
CA THR A 221 1.04 -14.78 -1.94
C THR A 221 1.22 -16.14 -1.27
N LYS A 222 0.27 -17.08 -1.43
CA LYS A 222 0.19 -18.36 -0.72
C LYS A 222 0.06 -18.20 0.79
N LEU A 223 -0.32 -17.00 1.27
CA LEU A 223 -0.54 -16.70 2.68
C LEU A 223 -2.03 -16.78 3.00
N ASP A 224 -2.40 -17.68 3.92
CA ASP A 224 -3.78 -17.88 4.37
C ASP A 224 -4.12 -16.91 5.49
N PHE A 225 -4.76 -15.80 5.13
CA PHE A 225 -5.26 -14.82 6.09
C PHE A 225 -6.67 -15.15 6.55
N ARG A 226 -6.94 -14.90 7.83
CA ARG A 226 -8.29 -14.87 8.42
C ARG A 226 -8.66 -13.44 8.71
N PHE A 227 -9.91 -13.07 8.47
CA PHE A 227 -10.40 -11.71 8.66
C PHE A 227 -11.59 -11.67 9.60
N GLY A 228 -11.47 -10.86 10.66
CA GLY A 228 -12.58 -10.48 11.53
C GLY A 228 -13.10 -9.10 11.12
N ILE A 229 -14.42 -8.97 11.01
CA ILE A 229 -15.12 -7.71 10.71
C ILE A 229 -15.78 -7.24 12.00
N GLY A 230 -15.44 -6.02 12.44
CA GLY A 230 -15.99 -5.39 13.63
C GLY A 230 -17.38 -4.80 13.42
N THR A 231 -17.88 -4.15 14.46
CA THR A 231 -19.17 -3.46 14.45
C THR A 231 -19.17 -2.24 13.53
N LYS A 232 -20.35 -1.82 13.10
CA LYS A 232 -20.55 -0.60 12.34
C LYS A 232 -20.35 0.62 13.24
N ALA A 233 -19.34 1.44 12.94
CA ALA A 233 -19.06 2.69 13.63
C ALA A 233 -19.76 3.84 12.90
N LEU A 234 -20.51 4.65 13.64
CA LEU A 234 -21.22 5.84 13.13
C LEU A 234 -20.48 7.14 13.47
N GLU A 235 -19.44 7.06 14.29
CA GLU A 235 -18.60 8.18 14.74
C GLU A 235 -17.18 7.71 15.05
N TYR A 236 -16.27 8.66 15.20
CA TYR A 236 -14.84 8.36 15.40
C TYR A 236 -14.58 7.49 16.63
N ASN A 237 -15.21 7.79 17.77
CA ASN A 237 -14.98 7.07 19.03
C ASN A 237 -15.38 5.60 18.94
N ALA A 238 -16.39 5.26 18.11
CA ALA A 238 -16.84 3.90 17.90
C ALA A 238 -15.85 3.05 17.06
N LEU A 239 -14.88 3.66 16.37
CA LEU A 239 -13.88 2.93 15.58
C LEU A 239 -12.98 2.04 16.44
N LYS A 240 -12.62 2.48 17.64
CA LYS A 240 -11.83 1.68 18.59
C LYS A 240 -12.59 0.43 19.04
N ASP A 241 -13.88 0.56 19.28
CA ASP A 241 -14.71 -0.59 19.69
C ASP A 241 -14.95 -1.52 18.51
N SER A 242 -15.14 -0.99 17.30
CA SER A 242 -15.15 -1.80 16.07
C SER A 242 -13.85 -2.60 15.88
N TYR A 243 -12.69 -1.97 16.16
CA TYR A 243 -11.40 -2.68 16.12
C TYR A 243 -11.33 -3.82 17.15
N LYS A 244 -11.76 -3.59 18.39
CA LYS A 244 -11.79 -4.62 19.43
C LYS A 244 -12.70 -5.79 19.01
N ALA A 245 -13.90 -5.49 18.53
CA ALA A 245 -14.85 -6.47 18.02
C ALA A 245 -14.25 -7.31 16.88
N ALA A 246 -13.57 -6.67 15.91
CA ALA A 246 -12.86 -7.37 14.85
C ALA A 246 -11.78 -8.31 15.37
N LYS A 247 -11.05 -7.90 16.40
CA LYS A 247 -10.01 -8.72 17.05
C LYS A 247 -10.61 -9.91 17.82
N GLU A 248 -11.71 -9.71 18.49
CA GLU A 248 -12.39 -10.76 19.25
C GLU A 248 -12.85 -11.89 18.33
N ILE A 249 -13.57 -11.55 17.25
CA ILE A 249 -14.00 -12.57 16.29
C ILE A 249 -12.82 -13.24 15.60
N LEU A 250 -11.78 -12.51 15.24
CA LEU A 250 -10.58 -13.06 14.61
C LEU A 250 -9.87 -14.05 15.56
N ASN A 251 -9.72 -13.71 16.85
CA ASN A 251 -9.13 -14.58 17.85
C ASN A 251 -9.97 -15.85 18.05
N PHE A 252 -11.30 -15.73 18.03
CA PHE A 252 -12.20 -16.88 18.06
C PHE A 252 -11.97 -17.80 16.86
N MET A 253 -11.97 -17.27 15.65
CA MET A 253 -11.74 -18.04 14.42
C MET A 253 -10.42 -18.82 14.46
N ILE A 254 -9.34 -18.19 14.95
CA ILE A 254 -8.01 -18.81 15.03
C ILE A 254 -8.00 -19.86 16.16
N LYS A 255 -8.52 -19.52 17.34
CA LYS A 255 -8.54 -20.42 18.52
C LYS A 255 -9.30 -21.72 18.24
N PHE A 256 -10.42 -21.61 17.54
CA PHE A 256 -11.29 -22.77 17.23
C PHE A 256 -11.07 -23.33 15.82
N SER A 257 -10.04 -22.84 15.11
CA SER A 257 -9.65 -23.32 13.77
C SER A 257 -10.83 -23.35 12.78
N LEU A 258 -11.66 -22.31 12.80
CA LEU A 258 -12.83 -22.27 11.93
C LEU A 258 -12.42 -22.38 10.45
N LYS A 259 -13.18 -23.18 9.68
CA LYS A 259 -12.93 -23.32 8.23
C LYS A 259 -13.19 -22.00 7.47
N LYS A 260 -14.14 -21.21 7.92
CA LYS A 260 -14.56 -19.96 7.29
C LYS A 260 -13.47 -18.88 7.42
N PRO A 261 -12.97 -18.30 6.31
CA PRO A 261 -11.86 -17.35 6.35
C PRO A 261 -12.26 -15.93 6.77
N VAL A 262 -13.54 -15.58 6.72
CA VAL A 262 -14.08 -14.26 7.07
C VAL A 262 -15.28 -14.41 7.98
N SER A 263 -15.34 -13.68 9.08
CA SER A 263 -16.49 -13.65 9.99
C SER A 263 -16.77 -12.23 10.48
N GLU A 264 -18.07 -11.96 10.72
CA GLU A 264 -18.57 -10.66 11.18
C GLU A 264 -18.95 -10.75 12.67
N TYR A 265 -18.57 -9.76 13.45
CA TYR A 265 -18.88 -9.68 14.87
C TYR A 265 -20.40 -9.66 15.14
N GLU A 266 -21.16 -8.93 14.30
CA GLU A 266 -22.61 -8.82 14.44
C GLU A 266 -23.38 -10.13 14.16
N LYS A 267 -22.71 -11.14 13.58
CA LYS A 267 -23.27 -12.46 13.32
C LYS A 267 -22.84 -13.51 14.33
N MET A 268 -22.17 -13.09 15.42
CA MET A 268 -21.79 -13.96 16.52
C MET A 268 -22.93 -14.01 17.55
N ASP A 269 -23.30 -15.22 17.92
CA ASP A 269 -24.30 -15.48 18.97
C ASP A 269 -23.67 -16.22 20.17
N LEU A 270 -23.63 -17.54 20.12
CA LEU A 270 -23.08 -18.37 21.18
C LEU A 270 -21.55 -18.28 21.30
N GLU A 271 -20.87 -17.87 20.25
CA GLU A 271 -19.42 -17.74 20.20
C GLU A 271 -18.87 -16.81 21.29
N PHE A 272 -19.62 -15.78 21.68
CA PHE A 272 -19.27 -14.89 22.80
C PHE A 272 -19.09 -15.64 24.13
N ILE A 273 -19.92 -16.66 24.36
CA ILE A 273 -19.82 -17.47 25.55
C ILE A 273 -18.52 -18.27 25.53
N PHE A 274 -18.22 -18.89 24.39
CA PHE A 274 -17.00 -19.71 24.22
C PHE A 274 -15.71 -18.92 24.26
N LEU A 275 -15.69 -17.64 23.85
CA LEU A 275 -14.51 -16.77 23.93
C LEU A 275 -14.01 -16.61 25.37
N ASN A 276 -14.94 -16.51 26.32
CA ASN A 276 -14.66 -16.26 27.73
C ASN A 276 -14.42 -17.53 28.56
N LEU A 277 -14.62 -18.72 27.99
CA LEU A 277 -14.35 -19.97 28.67
C LEU A 277 -12.84 -20.24 28.75
N LYS A 278 -12.41 -20.61 29.98
CA LYS A 278 -11.05 -21.11 30.18
C LYS A 278 -10.93 -22.49 29.56
N LYS A 279 -9.76 -22.80 29.00
CA LYS A 279 -9.48 -24.10 28.41
C LYS A 279 -9.76 -25.25 29.42
N SER A 280 -9.39 -25.03 30.68
CA SER A 280 -9.67 -25.99 31.77
C SER A 280 -11.15 -26.30 31.93
N ASP A 281 -12.03 -25.32 31.77
CA ASP A 281 -13.47 -25.48 31.93
C ASP A 281 -14.05 -26.26 30.74
N ILE A 282 -13.56 -25.97 29.54
CA ILE A 282 -13.90 -26.70 28.30
C ILE A 282 -13.45 -28.15 28.45
N ASP A 283 -12.20 -28.42 28.85
CA ASP A 283 -11.64 -29.76 29.02
C ASP A 283 -12.43 -30.53 30.08
N ASN A 284 -12.75 -29.91 31.23
CA ASN A 284 -13.54 -30.53 32.30
C ASN A 284 -14.95 -30.88 31.83
N PHE A 285 -15.63 -29.99 31.13
CA PHE A 285 -16.96 -30.22 30.58
C PHE A 285 -16.93 -31.34 29.52
N THR A 286 -16.01 -31.28 28.59
CA THR A 286 -15.84 -32.29 27.52
C THR A 286 -15.55 -33.65 28.11
N ASN A 287 -14.60 -33.76 29.05
CA ASN A 287 -14.27 -35.02 29.73
C ASN A 287 -15.45 -35.59 30.50
N LYS A 288 -16.28 -34.73 31.15
CA LYS A 288 -17.47 -35.17 31.88
C LYS A 288 -18.54 -35.75 30.95
N ILE A 289 -18.78 -35.09 29.79
CA ILE A 289 -19.80 -35.53 28.83
C ILE A 289 -19.33 -36.76 28.06
N LEU A 290 -18.09 -36.78 27.63
CA LEU A 290 -17.52 -37.80 26.76
C LEU A 290 -16.93 -38.99 27.56
N LYS A 291 -17.05 -38.99 28.91
CA LYS A 291 -16.45 -39.99 29.80
C LYS A 291 -16.71 -41.45 29.40
N ASN A 292 -17.88 -41.72 28.83
CA ASN A 292 -18.33 -43.09 28.49
C ASN A 292 -18.14 -43.43 27.01
N PHE A 293 -17.53 -42.53 26.21
CA PHE A 293 -17.28 -42.71 24.78
C PHE A 293 -15.82 -43.04 24.53
N THR A 294 -15.57 -43.92 23.59
CA THR A 294 -14.23 -44.22 23.10
C THR A 294 -13.77 -43.11 22.13
N SER A 295 -12.46 -42.95 21.95
CA SER A 295 -11.91 -42.00 21.01
C SER A 295 -12.48 -42.16 19.59
N LYS A 296 -12.73 -43.42 19.17
CA LYS A 296 -13.30 -43.71 17.84
C LYS A 296 -14.76 -43.25 17.71
N GLU A 297 -15.56 -43.39 18.78
CA GLU A 297 -16.94 -42.88 18.81
C GLU A 297 -16.97 -41.35 18.79
N VAL A 298 -16.06 -40.70 19.52
CA VAL A 298 -15.93 -39.22 19.50
C VAL A 298 -15.56 -38.73 18.11
N GLU A 299 -14.62 -39.37 17.40
CA GLU A 299 -14.29 -39.05 16.01
C GLU A 299 -15.49 -39.26 15.08
N GLY A 300 -16.25 -40.37 15.28
CA GLY A 300 -17.47 -40.64 14.52
C GLY A 300 -18.52 -39.54 14.71
N PHE A 301 -18.76 -39.08 15.93
CA PHE A 301 -19.66 -37.95 16.21
C PHE A 301 -19.18 -36.65 15.57
N SER A 302 -17.87 -36.36 15.64
CA SER A 302 -17.31 -35.18 15.00
C SER A 302 -17.52 -35.18 13.48
N THR A 303 -17.31 -36.35 12.84
CA THR A 303 -17.54 -36.52 11.40
C THR A 303 -19.02 -36.35 11.05
N LEU A 304 -19.90 -36.93 11.85
CA LEU A 304 -21.36 -36.83 11.66
C LEU A 304 -21.84 -35.36 11.79
N MET A 305 -21.36 -34.64 12.81
CA MET A 305 -21.72 -33.25 13.02
C MET A 305 -21.22 -32.34 11.89
N ASN A 306 -20.01 -32.58 11.42
CA ASN A 306 -19.48 -31.85 10.26
C ASN A 306 -20.31 -32.09 8.99
N SER A 307 -20.68 -33.34 8.72
CA SER A 307 -21.56 -33.73 7.61
C SER A 307 -22.96 -33.08 7.73
N TYR A 308 -23.51 -33.05 8.95
CA TYR A 308 -24.79 -32.41 9.24
C TYR A 308 -24.75 -30.88 8.96
N GLU A 309 -23.67 -30.24 9.36
CA GLU A 309 -23.44 -28.82 9.08
C GLU A 309 -23.27 -28.54 7.55
N GLU A 310 -22.48 -29.37 6.87
CA GLU A 310 -22.25 -29.27 5.41
C GLU A 310 -23.56 -29.46 4.59
N ASN A 311 -24.50 -30.26 5.14
CA ASN A 311 -25.81 -30.49 4.53
C ASN A 311 -26.92 -29.56 5.07
N ASN A 312 -26.55 -28.39 5.60
CA ASN A 312 -27.49 -27.37 6.12
C ASN A 312 -28.50 -27.91 7.14
N GLY A 313 -28.07 -28.83 7.98
CA GLY A 313 -28.93 -29.45 9.02
C GLY A 313 -29.90 -30.52 8.51
N SER A 314 -29.69 -31.04 7.31
CA SER A 314 -30.52 -32.13 6.77
C SER A 314 -30.04 -33.49 7.22
N ILE A 315 -30.84 -34.19 8.07
CA ILE A 315 -30.54 -35.51 8.53
C ILE A 315 -30.56 -36.53 7.36
N LEU A 316 -31.42 -36.35 6.37
CA LEU A 316 -31.54 -37.22 5.21
C LEU A 316 -30.31 -37.25 4.30
N HIS A 317 -29.53 -36.21 4.29
CA HIS A 317 -28.31 -36.08 3.47
C HIS A 317 -27.02 -36.31 4.29
N THR A 318 -27.18 -36.55 5.60
CA THR A 318 -26.06 -36.78 6.54
C THR A 318 -25.87 -38.28 6.88
N SER A 319 -26.87 -39.11 6.54
CA SER A 319 -26.87 -40.58 6.80
C SER A 319 -26.11 -41.37 5.74
#